data_2609936465c01cf7690a2ec9a8d28107
#
_entry.id   2609936465c01cf7690a2ec9a8d28107
#
_cell.length_a   1.000
_cell.length_b   1.000
_cell.length_c   1.000
_cell.angle_alpha   90.00
_cell.angle_beta   90.00
_cell.angle_gamma   90.00
#
_symmetry.space_group_name_H-M   'P 1'
#
loop_
_entity.id
_entity.type
_entity.pdbx_description
1 polymer ?
#
loop_
_entity_poly.entity_id
_entity_poly.type
_entity_poly.pdbx_seq_one_letter_code
_entity_poly.pdbx_strand_id
1 'polypeptide(L)'
;MLSQPSVLAAVRKTVEAWCEVAGGSEHVCCQVGLALDEALTNVIRHGYDNRPDGPIDMLFACEGSTIEITIEDQARQVPIETIASRPLNDVRPGGLGVHLIRNAMDEAVWSHREGGGMRLYLKRDVSAETAPEKPDNGT
;
A
#
# COMPACT_ATOMS: atom_id res chain seq x y z
N MET A 1 14.06 -3.07 -2.04
CA MET A 1 14.62 -2.45 -0.81
C MET A 1 14.73 -3.49 0.30
N LEU A 2 15.45 -3.17 1.34
CA LEU A 2 15.36 -3.91 2.60
C LEU A 2 14.38 -3.20 3.55
N SER A 3 13.94 -3.92 4.57
CA SER A 3 12.93 -3.47 5.55
C SER A 3 13.45 -2.42 6.54
N GLN A 4 14.09 -1.37 6.02
CA GLN A 4 14.67 -0.29 6.80
C GLN A 4 13.80 0.96 6.72
N PRO A 5 13.28 1.46 7.85
CA PRO A 5 12.44 2.67 7.87
C PRO A 5 13.09 3.90 7.24
N SER A 6 14.41 4.00 7.28
CA SER A 6 15.15 5.13 6.69
C SER A 6 14.96 5.29 5.18
N VAL A 7 14.51 4.25 4.47
CA VAL A 7 14.30 4.27 3.03
C VAL A 7 12.90 4.75 2.65
N LEU A 8 11.96 4.74 3.59
CA LEU A 8 10.53 5.04 3.31
C LEU A 8 10.32 6.42 2.70
N ALA A 9 11.00 7.44 3.20
CA ALA A 9 10.84 8.80 2.68
C ALA A 9 11.27 8.92 1.22
N ALA A 10 12.34 8.24 0.83
CA ALA A 10 12.81 8.22 -0.57
C ALA A 10 11.83 7.50 -1.48
N VAL A 11 11.29 6.39 -1.05
CA VAL A 11 10.28 5.63 -1.80
C VAL A 11 9.00 6.45 -1.95
N ARG A 12 8.52 7.09 -0.89
CA ARG A 12 7.34 7.95 -0.94
C ARG A 12 7.52 9.08 -1.96
N LYS A 13 8.65 9.80 -1.91
CA LYS A 13 8.94 10.87 -2.86
C LYS A 13 8.99 10.37 -4.30
N THR A 14 9.51 9.18 -4.51
CA THR A 14 9.57 8.57 -5.85
C THR A 14 8.16 8.30 -6.39
N VAL A 15 7.27 7.72 -5.58
CA VAL A 15 5.90 7.45 -6.03
C VAL A 15 5.09 8.74 -6.22
N GLU A 16 5.30 9.75 -5.37
CA GLU A 16 4.67 11.05 -5.54
C GLU A 16 5.08 11.68 -6.89
N ALA A 17 6.36 11.58 -7.25
CA ALA A 17 6.84 12.05 -8.55
C ALA A 17 6.22 11.28 -9.72
N TRP A 18 6.06 9.96 -9.60
CA TRP A 18 5.36 9.15 -10.60
C TRP A 18 3.89 9.56 -10.78
N CYS A 19 3.20 9.80 -9.66
CA CYS A 19 1.83 10.30 -9.69
C CYS A 19 1.72 11.66 -10.40
N GLU A 20 2.66 12.54 -10.13
CA GLU A 20 2.71 13.86 -10.77
C GLU A 20 2.90 13.73 -12.28
N VAL A 21 3.83 12.89 -12.73
CA VAL A 21 4.05 12.61 -14.16
C VAL A 21 2.80 12.03 -14.81
N ALA A 22 2.05 11.20 -14.09
CA ALA A 22 0.79 10.63 -14.57
C ALA A 22 -0.38 11.62 -14.58
N GLY A 23 -0.18 12.84 -14.08
CA GLY A 23 -1.19 13.91 -14.10
C GLY A 23 -1.96 14.09 -12.79
N GLY A 24 -1.52 13.48 -11.70
CA GLY A 24 -2.15 13.64 -10.40
C GLY A 24 -1.95 15.03 -9.81
N SER A 25 -2.96 15.54 -9.09
CA SER A 25 -2.82 16.75 -8.30
C SER A 25 -1.90 16.52 -7.10
N GLU A 26 -1.42 17.61 -6.51
CA GLU A 26 -0.61 17.54 -5.27
C GLU A 26 -1.32 16.74 -4.17
N HIS A 27 -2.62 16.93 -4.03
CA HIS A 27 -3.45 16.22 -3.06
C HIS A 27 -3.47 14.70 -3.33
N VAL A 28 -3.72 14.29 -4.58
CA VAL A 28 -3.74 12.89 -4.97
C VAL A 28 -2.36 12.24 -4.81
N CYS A 29 -1.31 12.92 -5.23
CA CYS A 29 0.07 12.44 -5.09
C CYS A 29 0.42 12.20 -3.62
N CYS A 30 0.02 13.12 -2.75
CA CYS A 30 0.22 12.99 -1.30
C CYS A 30 -0.56 11.80 -0.73
N GLN A 31 -1.82 11.60 -1.13
CA GLN A 31 -2.62 10.46 -0.69
C GLN A 31 -1.99 9.12 -1.07
N VAL A 32 -1.54 9.00 -2.29
CA VAL A 32 -0.89 7.76 -2.78
C VAL A 32 0.42 7.52 -2.04
N GLY A 33 1.20 8.57 -1.82
CA GLY A 33 2.45 8.50 -1.06
C GLY A 33 2.23 8.01 0.38
N LEU A 34 1.22 8.54 1.05
CA LEU A 34 0.86 8.09 2.42
C LEU A 34 0.37 6.65 2.45
N ALA A 35 -0.43 6.24 1.46
CA ALA A 35 -0.88 4.86 1.35
C ALA A 35 0.30 3.89 1.20
N LEU A 36 1.27 4.25 0.37
CA LEU A 36 2.48 3.45 0.20
C LEU A 36 3.31 3.38 1.49
N ASP A 37 3.47 4.50 2.18
CA ASP A 37 4.15 4.54 3.48
C ASP A 37 3.50 3.58 4.47
N GLU A 38 2.17 3.58 4.57
CA GLU A 38 1.43 2.67 5.44
C GLU A 38 1.61 1.21 5.03
N ALA A 39 1.54 0.93 3.75
CA ALA A 39 1.73 -0.42 3.24
C ALA A 39 3.12 -0.98 3.58
N LEU A 40 4.16 -0.19 3.35
CA LEU A 40 5.54 -0.58 3.65
C LEU A 40 5.81 -0.66 5.15
N THR A 41 5.25 0.26 5.93
CA THR A 41 5.35 0.23 7.39
C THR A 41 4.73 -1.05 7.95
N ASN A 42 3.60 -1.48 7.41
CA ASN A 42 2.96 -2.73 7.79
C ASN A 42 3.85 -3.95 7.49
N VAL A 43 4.50 -3.97 6.34
CA VAL A 43 5.45 -5.06 6.00
C VAL A 43 6.62 -5.07 6.99
N ILE A 44 7.18 -3.91 7.30
CA ILE A 44 8.33 -3.80 8.21
C ILE A 44 7.95 -4.23 9.63
N ARG A 45 6.85 -3.70 10.16
CA ARG A 45 6.43 -3.96 11.54
C ARG A 45 5.82 -5.34 11.74
N HIS A 46 4.86 -5.68 10.90
CA HIS A 46 4.05 -6.89 11.09
C HIS A 46 4.58 -8.08 10.31
N GLY A 47 5.18 -7.85 9.15
CA GLY A 47 5.82 -8.90 8.37
C GLY A 47 7.17 -9.29 8.94
N TYR A 48 8.05 -8.34 9.10
CA TYR A 48 9.44 -8.57 9.50
C TYR A 48 9.74 -8.30 10.97
N ASP A 49 8.75 -7.97 11.79
CA ASP A 49 8.94 -7.68 13.22
C ASP A 49 10.04 -6.64 13.49
N ASN A 50 10.08 -5.59 12.67
CA ASN A 50 11.09 -4.53 12.69
C ASN A 50 12.53 -4.98 12.42
N ARG A 51 12.74 -6.17 11.86
CA ARG A 51 14.08 -6.59 11.42
C ARG A 51 14.47 -5.82 10.16
N PRO A 52 15.70 -5.28 10.08
CA PRO A 52 16.09 -4.38 8.98
C PRO A 52 16.55 -5.08 7.71
N ASP A 53 16.62 -6.39 7.69
CA ASP A 53 17.22 -7.21 6.63
C ASP A 53 16.19 -7.94 5.76
N GLY A 54 14.89 -7.69 5.94
CA GLY A 54 13.85 -8.33 5.15
C GLY A 54 13.75 -7.72 3.75
N PRO A 55 13.81 -8.53 2.67
CA PRO A 55 13.69 -8.00 1.32
C PRO A 55 12.25 -7.61 0.99
N ILE A 56 12.10 -6.47 0.32
CA ILE A 56 10.83 -5.95 -0.18
C ILE A 56 11.05 -5.57 -1.64
N ASP A 57 10.32 -6.21 -2.53
CA ASP A 57 10.34 -5.91 -3.95
C ASP A 57 9.13 -5.04 -4.31
N MET A 58 9.37 -4.00 -5.10
CA MET A 58 8.31 -3.12 -5.57
C MET A 58 8.41 -2.99 -7.09
N LEU A 59 7.27 -3.12 -7.74
CA LEU A 59 7.13 -2.89 -9.16
C LEU A 59 6.17 -1.73 -9.37
N PHE A 60 6.63 -0.71 -10.09
CA PHE A 60 5.83 0.44 -10.48
C PHE A 60 5.52 0.37 -11.98
N ALA A 61 4.27 0.55 -12.33
CA ALA A 61 3.83 0.66 -13.71
C ALA A 61 2.91 1.88 -13.85
N CYS A 62 3.02 2.56 -14.98
CA CYS A 62 2.19 3.71 -15.30
C CYS A 62 1.72 3.59 -16.73
N GLU A 63 0.41 3.66 -16.93
CA GLU A 63 -0.21 3.69 -18.24
C GLU A 63 -1.24 4.83 -18.29
N GLY A 64 -0.94 5.89 -19.07
CA GLY A 64 -1.75 7.09 -19.06
C GLY A 64 -1.80 7.74 -17.67
N SER A 65 -2.99 7.91 -17.14
CA SER A 65 -3.21 8.45 -15.79
C SER A 65 -3.34 7.37 -14.70
N THR A 66 -3.16 6.11 -15.06
CA THR A 66 -3.29 4.99 -14.12
C THR A 66 -1.93 4.52 -13.67
N ILE A 67 -1.73 4.46 -12.36
CA ILE A 67 -0.54 3.89 -11.75
C ILE A 67 -0.88 2.56 -11.08
N GLU A 68 0.06 1.63 -11.17
CA GLU A 68 -0.02 0.33 -10.50
C GLU A 68 1.24 0.11 -9.69
N ILE A 69 1.08 -0.35 -8.45
CA ILE A 69 2.18 -0.63 -7.55
C ILE A 69 1.98 -2.05 -7.00
N THR A 70 2.96 -2.89 -7.19
CA THR A 70 2.97 -4.23 -6.59
C THR A 70 4.08 -4.27 -5.54
N ILE A 71 3.75 -4.68 -4.33
CA ILE A 71 4.69 -4.84 -3.22
C ILE A 71 4.72 -6.31 -2.85
N GLU A 72 5.90 -6.90 -2.86
CA GLU A 72 6.10 -8.30 -2.49
C GLU A 72 7.13 -8.41 -1.37
N ASP A 73 6.82 -9.19 -0.36
CA ASP A 73 7.72 -9.50 0.73
C ASP A 73 7.97 -11.01 0.85
N GLN A 74 8.87 -11.39 1.72
CA GLN A 74 9.18 -12.78 2.03
C GLN A 74 8.91 -13.10 3.51
N ALA A 75 8.06 -12.29 4.14
CA ALA A 75 7.68 -12.47 5.52
C ALA A 75 6.69 -13.63 5.68
N ARG A 76 6.32 -13.91 6.91
CA ARG A 76 5.29 -14.92 7.19
C ARG A 76 3.96 -14.56 6.52
N GLN A 77 3.28 -15.55 6.00
CA GLN A 77 1.94 -15.36 5.48
C GLN A 77 0.94 -15.23 6.62
N VAL A 78 0.01 -14.29 6.47
CA VAL A 78 -1.10 -14.11 7.38
C VAL A 78 -2.41 -14.38 6.65
N PRO A 79 -3.48 -14.83 7.34
CA PRO A 79 -4.78 -14.99 6.69
C PRO A 79 -5.27 -13.67 6.12
N ILE A 80 -5.68 -13.68 4.85
CA ILE A 80 -6.17 -12.48 4.16
C ILE A 80 -7.36 -11.87 4.90
N GLU A 81 -8.22 -12.68 5.48
CA GLU A 81 -9.40 -12.26 6.23
C GLU A 81 -9.03 -11.35 7.42
N THR A 82 -7.88 -11.56 8.04
CA THR A 82 -7.43 -10.74 9.17
C THR A 82 -7.05 -9.32 8.74
N ILE A 83 -6.64 -9.14 7.49
CA ILE A 83 -6.34 -7.84 6.91
C ILE A 83 -7.65 -7.14 6.50
N ALA A 84 -8.58 -7.89 5.90
CA ALA A 84 -9.79 -7.38 5.31
C ALA A 84 -10.88 -7.00 6.32
N SER A 85 -10.91 -7.62 7.49
CA SER A 85 -12.05 -7.59 8.42
C SER A 85 -11.90 -6.64 9.60
N ARG A 86 -10.85 -5.80 9.66
CA ARG A 86 -10.69 -4.85 10.76
C ARG A 86 -11.71 -3.72 10.66
N PRO A 87 -12.59 -3.55 11.66
CA PRO A 87 -13.55 -2.44 11.65
C PRO A 87 -12.87 -1.08 11.84
N LEU A 88 -13.47 -0.04 11.26
CA LEU A 88 -12.98 1.35 11.34
C LEU A 88 -12.84 1.88 12.77
N ASN A 89 -13.60 1.35 13.70
CA ASN A 89 -13.55 1.73 15.11
C ASN A 89 -12.57 0.90 15.95
N ASP A 90 -11.81 0.03 15.32
CA ASP A 90 -10.75 -0.70 16.00
C ASP A 90 -9.54 0.21 16.18
N VAL A 91 -9.35 0.71 17.41
CA VAL A 91 -8.33 1.70 17.75
C VAL A 91 -6.95 1.07 17.95
N ARG A 92 -6.74 -0.19 17.55
CA ARG A 92 -5.44 -0.84 17.68
C ARG A 92 -4.43 -0.25 16.70
N PRO A 93 -3.15 -0.10 17.12
CA PRO A 93 -2.10 0.37 16.20
C PRO A 93 -2.06 -0.47 14.92
N GLY A 94 -2.06 0.18 13.75
CA GLY A 94 -2.03 -0.46 12.44
C GLY A 94 -3.39 -0.79 11.83
N GLY A 95 -4.52 -0.72 12.58
CA GLY A 95 -5.86 -0.99 12.07
C GLY A 95 -6.34 0.05 11.05
N LEU A 96 -6.00 1.31 11.27
CA LEU A 96 -6.39 2.43 10.40
C LEU A 96 -5.59 2.48 9.10
N GLY A 97 -4.38 1.92 9.06
CA GLY A 97 -3.52 1.93 7.88
C GLY A 97 -4.14 1.22 6.69
N VAL A 98 -4.81 0.09 6.91
CA VAL A 98 -5.52 -0.66 5.84
C VAL A 98 -6.65 0.17 5.25
N HIS A 99 -7.43 0.87 6.09
CA HIS A 99 -8.49 1.76 5.62
C HIS A 99 -7.94 2.93 4.82
N LEU A 100 -6.83 3.52 5.27
CA LEU A 100 -6.15 4.60 4.55
C LEU A 100 -5.70 4.12 3.16
N ILE A 101 -5.10 2.95 3.07
CA ILE A 101 -4.67 2.35 1.79
C ILE A 101 -5.88 2.15 0.87
N ARG A 102 -6.95 1.55 1.38
CA ARG A 102 -8.16 1.29 0.59
C ARG A 102 -8.85 2.56 0.12
N ASN A 103 -8.89 3.59 0.95
CA ASN A 103 -9.53 4.86 0.61
C ASN A 103 -8.72 5.66 -0.41
N ALA A 104 -7.40 5.51 -0.41
CA ALA A 104 -6.52 6.22 -1.33
C ALA A 104 -6.43 5.57 -2.71
N MET A 105 -6.77 4.29 -2.83
CA MET A 105 -6.56 3.50 -4.05
C MET A 105 -7.88 3.02 -4.64
N ASP A 106 -7.94 2.91 -5.96
CA ASP A 106 -9.09 2.31 -6.65
C ASP A 106 -9.19 0.83 -6.34
N GLU A 107 -8.04 0.15 -6.30
CA GLU A 107 -7.93 -1.25 -5.94
C GLU A 107 -6.79 -1.46 -4.95
N ALA A 108 -7.01 -2.28 -3.95
CA ALA A 108 -6.00 -2.75 -3.01
C ALA A 108 -6.29 -4.24 -2.74
N VAL A 109 -5.43 -5.12 -3.23
CA VAL A 109 -5.63 -6.56 -3.16
C VAL A 109 -4.43 -7.22 -2.51
N TRP A 110 -4.65 -7.80 -1.33
CA TRP A 110 -3.66 -8.63 -0.65
C TRP A 110 -3.80 -10.07 -1.08
N SER A 111 -2.69 -10.73 -1.33
CA SER A 111 -2.66 -12.16 -1.68
C SER A 111 -1.40 -12.82 -1.13
N HIS A 112 -1.44 -14.15 -1.03
CA HIS A 112 -0.27 -14.93 -0.69
C HIS A 112 0.59 -15.15 -1.94
N ARG A 113 1.91 -15.08 -1.77
CA ARG A 113 2.84 -15.47 -2.81
C ARG A 113 3.06 -16.98 -2.78
N GLU A 114 3.26 -17.56 -3.94
CA GLU A 114 3.71 -18.94 -4.05
C GLU A 114 5.10 -19.08 -3.41
N GLY A 115 5.26 -20.05 -2.53
CA GLY A 115 6.53 -20.29 -1.85
C GLY A 115 6.77 -19.47 -0.59
N GLY A 116 5.86 -18.57 -0.20
CA GLY A 116 5.96 -17.75 1.01
C GLY A 116 5.95 -16.26 0.75
N GLY A 117 5.57 -15.51 1.77
CA GLY A 117 5.46 -14.06 1.68
C GLY A 117 4.10 -13.58 1.21
N MET A 118 3.92 -12.27 1.22
CA MET A 118 2.69 -11.59 0.85
C MET A 118 2.90 -10.74 -0.40
N ARG A 119 1.80 -10.49 -1.10
CA ARG A 119 1.73 -9.53 -2.21
C ARG A 119 0.60 -8.56 -1.95
N LEU A 120 0.88 -7.28 -2.13
CA LEU A 120 -0.13 -6.22 -2.19
C LEU A 120 -0.10 -5.59 -3.58
N TYR A 121 -1.23 -5.63 -4.27
CA TYR A 121 -1.42 -4.94 -5.54
C TYR A 121 -2.28 -3.70 -5.30
N LEU A 122 -1.78 -2.56 -5.77
CA LEU A 122 -2.43 -1.25 -5.66
C LEU A 122 -2.62 -0.66 -7.05
N LYS A 123 -3.79 -0.09 -7.29
CA LYS A 123 -4.10 0.61 -8.54
C LYS A 123 -4.83 1.92 -8.25
N ARG A 124 -4.46 2.97 -8.96
CA ARG A 124 -5.11 4.28 -8.88
C ARG A 124 -5.08 5.00 -10.21
N ASP A 125 -6.24 5.49 -10.64
CA ASP A 125 -6.34 6.55 -11.64
C ASP A 125 -6.13 7.89 -10.94
N VAL A 126 -4.97 8.51 -11.15
CA VAL A 126 -4.58 9.73 -10.46
C VAL A 126 -5.22 10.98 -11.06
N SER A 127 -5.92 10.88 -12.19
CA SER A 127 -6.67 11.99 -12.77
C SER A 127 -7.94 12.34 -11.99
N ALA A 128 -8.46 11.40 -11.20
CA ALA A 128 -9.61 11.62 -10.33
C ALA A 128 -9.16 12.09 -8.93
N GLU A 129 -9.76 13.19 -8.43
CA GLU A 129 -9.40 13.76 -7.13
C GLU A 129 -9.70 12.82 -5.95
N THR A 130 -10.73 11.98 -6.09
CA THR A 130 -11.10 10.98 -5.09
C THR A 130 -11.14 9.61 -5.73
N ALA A 131 -10.68 8.61 -5.00
CA ALA A 131 -10.90 7.23 -5.39
C ALA A 131 -12.41 6.92 -5.37
N PRO A 132 -12.91 6.02 -6.25
CA PRO A 132 -14.33 5.69 -6.25
C PRO A 132 -14.76 5.11 -4.89
N GLU A 133 -15.96 5.49 -4.47
CA GLU A 133 -16.57 4.89 -3.29
C GLU A 133 -16.65 3.38 -3.47
N LYS A 134 -16.09 2.67 -2.51
CA LYS A 134 -16.20 1.23 -2.50
C LYS A 134 -17.52 0.84 -1.90
N PRO A 135 -18.18 -0.20 -2.43
CA PRO A 135 -19.38 -0.68 -1.80
C PRO A 135 -19.08 -1.00 -0.34
N ASP A 136 -19.92 -0.48 0.53
CA ASP A 136 -19.86 -0.82 1.93
C ASP A 136 -20.14 -2.33 2.03
N ASN A 137 -19.08 -3.11 2.12
CA ASN A 137 -19.19 -4.53 2.45
C ASN A 137 -19.50 -4.62 3.95
N GLY A 138 -20.59 -3.94 4.36
CA GLY A 138 -20.99 -3.73 5.72
C GLY A 138 -21.14 -5.00 6.54
N THR A 139 -20.05 -5.39 7.06
CA THR A 139 -20.01 -6.31 8.19
C THR A 139 -18.76 -6.06 8.98
#